data_d65a1418ddb6ba8521d6ef35d2732888
#
_entry.id   d65a1418ddb6ba8521d6ef35d2732888
#
_cell.length_a   1.000
_cell.length_b   1.000
_cell.length_c   1.000
_cell.angle_alpha   90.00
_cell.angle_beta   90.00
_cell.angle_gamma   90.00
#
_symmetry.space_group_name_H-M   'P 1'
#
loop_
_entity.id
_entity.type
_entity.pdbx_description
1 polymer ?
#
loop_
_entity_poly.entity_id
_entity_poly.type
_entity_poly.pdbx_seq_one_letter_code
_entity_poly.pdbx_strand_id
1 'polypeptide(L)'
;IDNNTFEKNNFNTTNANTYLIYDNSVTSTMSVDGNYMNNNSVTTTGSVNLTGYYYINTGATGTIHVANNIIDSLMIPSASTGYVIGIRVSNSTSQVKTIASNTITNIRAGSGTTAWTCGMYIDKMPTGSAVTNNTVNNVSSAANVVGINCADDKSINTSLNQVFTFTGNEVNNITSTSNGVQMAGIAIYALNAVDCGNNSVDSVITTGSAPTQLKGFNFGGGTVGNNMNFYGNTISNVKHNYALG
;
A
#
# COMPACT_ATOMS: atom_id res chain seq x y z
N ILE A 1 -13.76 5.78 13.71
CA ILE A 1 -14.30 4.50 13.18
C ILE A 1 -13.47 3.39 13.80
N ASP A 2 -13.94 2.85 14.91
CA ASP A 2 -13.11 1.97 15.72
C ASP A 2 -13.84 0.65 16.04
N ASN A 3 -13.05 -0.46 16.08
CA ASN A 3 -13.50 -1.77 16.51
C ASN A 3 -14.70 -2.36 15.74
N ASN A 4 -14.77 -2.13 14.45
CA ASN A 4 -15.81 -2.71 13.61
C ASN A 4 -15.31 -4.02 12.95
N THR A 5 -16.26 -4.91 12.66
CA THR A 5 -16.01 -6.17 11.96
C THR A 5 -16.73 -6.19 10.62
N PHE A 6 -16.00 -6.51 9.55
CA PHE A 6 -16.47 -6.66 8.18
C PHE A 6 -16.04 -8.03 7.66
N GLU A 7 -16.94 -8.98 7.62
CA GLU A 7 -16.57 -10.35 7.26
C GLU A 7 -17.45 -10.94 6.16
N LYS A 8 -16.82 -11.73 5.28
CA LYS A 8 -17.47 -12.58 4.30
C LYS A 8 -18.43 -11.85 3.35
N ASN A 9 -18.15 -10.56 3.09
CA ASN A 9 -18.93 -9.80 2.13
C ASN A 9 -18.48 -10.17 0.71
N ASN A 10 -19.42 -10.54 -0.12
CA ASN A 10 -19.19 -10.76 -1.54
C ASN A 10 -20.04 -9.77 -2.34
N PHE A 11 -19.36 -8.84 -2.99
CA PHE A 11 -20.00 -7.83 -3.81
C PHE A 11 -20.02 -8.29 -5.26
N ASN A 12 -21.18 -8.24 -5.89
CA ASN A 12 -21.34 -8.53 -7.31
C ASN A 12 -21.58 -7.22 -8.06
N THR A 13 -20.60 -6.76 -8.82
CA THR A 13 -20.68 -5.49 -9.54
C THR A 13 -19.84 -5.53 -10.81
N THR A 14 -20.24 -4.77 -11.82
CA THR A 14 -19.53 -4.76 -13.12
C THR A 14 -18.59 -3.56 -13.28
N ASN A 15 -18.87 -2.42 -12.66
CA ASN A 15 -18.10 -1.17 -12.85
C ASN A 15 -18.13 -0.25 -11.63
N ALA A 16 -18.12 -0.75 -10.42
CA ALA A 16 -18.16 0.09 -9.22
C ALA A 16 -16.93 -0.11 -8.33
N ASN A 17 -16.43 0.98 -7.76
CA ASN A 17 -15.46 0.90 -6.69
C ASN A 17 -16.12 0.38 -5.42
N THR A 18 -15.49 -0.57 -4.77
CA THR A 18 -15.95 -1.17 -3.53
C THR A 18 -15.01 -0.83 -2.39
N TYR A 19 -15.55 -0.29 -1.32
CA TYR A 19 -14.81 0.07 -0.12
C TYR A 19 -15.50 -0.55 1.09
N LEU A 20 -14.74 -1.18 1.99
CA LEU A 20 -15.31 -1.66 3.26
C LEU A 20 -15.49 -0.50 4.23
N ILE A 21 -14.49 0.36 4.33
CA ILE A 21 -14.60 1.66 5.01
C ILE A 21 -14.20 2.74 4.02
N TYR A 22 -15.10 3.67 3.74
CA TYR A 22 -14.84 4.85 2.92
C TYR A 22 -15.04 6.11 3.75
N ASP A 23 -14.03 6.96 3.76
CA ASP A 23 -14.06 8.19 4.50
C ASP A 23 -13.61 9.38 3.66
N ASN A 24 -14.49 10.33 3.55
CA ASN A 24 -14.28 11.62 2.88
C ASN A 24 -14.60 12.78 3.84
N SER A 25 -14.34 12.58 5.12
CA SER A 25 -14.61 13.62 6.12
C SER A 25 -13.57 14.74 6.05
N VAL A 26 -14.04 15.96 6.25
CA VAL A 26 -13.20 17.18 6.34
C VAL A 26 -12.81 17.52 7.78
N THR A 27 -12.86 16.54 8.68
CA THR A 27 -12.55 16.75 10.09
C THR A 27 -11.06 17.00 10.32
N SER A 28 -10.75 17.77 11.33
CA SER A 28 -9.36 18.11 11.69
C SER A 28 -8.59 16.93 12.30
N THR A 29 -9.31 15.98 12.90
CA THR A 29 -8.70 14.79 13.50
C THR A 29 -9.58 13.59 13.24
N MET A 30 -8.98 12.48 12.82
CA MET A 30 -9.65 11.24 12.53
C MET A 30 -8.90 10.06 13.11
N SER A 31 -9.64 9.10 13.63
CA SER A 31 -9.14 7.79 14.04
C SER A 31 -9.88 6.67 13.31
N VAL A 32 -9.11 5.69 12.84
CA VAL A 32 -9.59 4.40 12.34
C VAL A 32 -8.75 3.32 13.01
N ASP A 33 -9.27 2.72 14.05
CA ASP A 33 -8.50 1.89 14.97
C ASP A 33 -9.19 0.55 15.27
N GLY A 34 -8.43 -0.51 15.32
CA GLY A 34 -8.90 -1.81 15.77
C GLY A 34 -9.95 -2.49 14.90
N ASN A 35 -10.11 -2.08 13.62
CA ASN A 35 -11.10 -2.71 12.75
C ASN A 35 -10.59 -4.04 12.20
N TYR A 36 -11.51 -4.99 12.05
CA TYR A 36 -11.25 -6.32 11.51
C TYR A 36 -12.01 -6.54 10.21
N MET A 37 -11.28 -6.80 9.12
CA MET A 37 -11.83 -7.05 7.79
C MET A 37 -11.33 -8.39 7.29
N ASN A 38 -12.22 -9.37 7.08
CA ASN A 38 -11.82 -10.71 6.72
C ASN A 38 -12.71 -11.34 5.64
N ASN A 39 -12.09 -12.05 4.69
CA ASN A 39 -12.77 -12.78 3.62
C ASN A 39 -13.76 -11.90 2.80
N ASN A 40 -13.34 -10.72 2.43
CA ASN A 40 -14.14 -9.84 1.60
C ASN A 40 -13.69 -9.92 0.13
N SER A 41 -14.65 -10.03 -0.78
CA SER A 41 -14.37 -10.22 -2.20
C SER A 41 -15.30 -9.43 -3.09
N VAL A 42 -14.87 -9.21 -4.34
CA VAL A 42 -15.71 -8.68 -5.41
C VAL A 42 -15.70 -9.66 -6.57
N THR A 43 -16.87 -10.14 -6.95
CA THR A 43 -17.06 -10.89 -8.19
C THR A 43 -17.45 -9.91 -9.30
N THR A 44 -16.67 -9.87 -10.37
CA THR A 44 -16.89 -8.91 -11.46
C THR A 44 -16.43 -9.45 -12.81
N THR A 45 -17.01 -8.91 -13.87
CA THR A 45 -16.56 -9.10 -15.26
C THR A 45 -15.96 -7.82 -15.84
N GLY A 46 -15.93 -6.73 -15.09
CA GLY A 46 -15.48 -5.41 -15.50
C GLY A 46 -14.29 -4.87 -14.70
N SER A 47 -14.02 -3.57 -14.83
CA SER A 47 -12.99 -2.87 -14.09
C SER A 47 -13.54 -2.42 -12.73
N VAL A 48 -13.12 -3.07 -11.68
CA VAL A 48 -13.59 -2.81 -10.32
C VAL A 48 -12.40 -2.68 -9.38
N ASN A 49 -12.45 -1.72 -8.48
CA ASN A 49 -11.47 -1.54 -7.43
C ASN A 49 -12.03 -2.03 -6.09
N LEU A 50 -11.22 -2.74 -5.33
CA LEU A 50 -11.54 -3.17 -3.97
C LEU A 50 -10.53 -2.58 -2.99
N THR A 51 -11.02 -1.86 -1.99
CA THR A 51 -10.18 -1.29 -0.94
C THR A 51 -10.78 -1.60 0.43
N GLY A 52 -9.95 -2.07 1.35
CA GLY A 52 -10.36 -2.28 2.72
C GLY A 52 -10.71 -0.96 3.40
N TYR A 53 -9.73 -0.13 3.68
CA TYR A 53 -9.93 1.23 4.16
C TYR A 53 -9.47 2.25 3.12
N TYR A 54 -10.35 3.20 2.79
CA TYR A 54 -10.02 4.30 1.88
C TYR A 54 -10.39 5.65 2.49
N TYR A 55 -9.36 6.45 2.73
CA TYR A 55 -9.49 7.86 3.08
C TYR A 55 -9.10 8.75 1.90
N ILE A 56 -9.99 9.67 1.55
CA ILE A 56 -9.74 10.68 0.53
C ILE A 56 -10.25 12.05 1.00
N ASN A 57 -9.34 13.00 1.16
CA ASN A 57 -9.73 14.39 1.40
C ASN A 57 -8.63 15.34 0.94
N THR A 58 -8.99 16.34 0.17
CA THR A 58 -8.05 17.31 -0.41
C THR A 58 -7.93 18.63 0.36
N GLY A 59 -8.80 18.89 1.32
CA GLY A 59 -8.89 20.16 2.03
C GLY A 59 -8.66 20.10 3.55
N ALA A 60 -8.52 18.91 4.12
CA ALA A 60 -8.42 18.76 5.56
C ALA A 60 -7.04 19.17 6.11
N THR A 61 -7.07 19.81 7.28
CA THR A 61 -5.91 20.05 8.15
C THR A 61 -6.04 19.20 9.41
N GLY A 62 -4.94 18.95 10.14
CA GLY A 62 -4.97 18.19 11.38
C GLY A 62 -4.28 16.83 11.25
N THR A 63 -4.82 15.79 11.87
CA THR A 63 -4.18 14.48 11.96
C THR A 63 -5.09 13.34 11.52
N ILE A 64 -4.49 12.34 10.86
CA ILE A 64 -5.12 11.04 10.60
C ILE A 64 -4.37 9.99 11.41
N HIS A 65 -5.11 9.18 12.14
CA HIS A 65 -4.61 8.02 12.85
C HIS A 65 -5.27 6.75 12.29
N VAL A 66 -4.47 5.85 11.72
CA VAL A 66 -4.92 4.55 11.19
C VAL A 66 -4.08 3.48 11.86
N ALA A 67 -4.61 2.82 12.86
CA ALA A 67 -3.81 1.90 13.65
C ALA A 67 -4.55 0.60 14.02
N ASN A 68 -3.75 -0.43 14.33
CA ASN A 68 -4.23 -1.70 14.87
C ASN A 68 -5.33 -2.40 14.03
N ASN A 69 -5.47 -2.02 12.76
CA ASN A 69 -6.46 -2.66 11.89
C ASN A 69 -5.90 -3.98 11.36
N ILE A 70 -6.77 -4.97 11.28
CA ILE A 70 -6.47 -6.26 10.66
C ILE A 70 -7.29 -6.37 9.39
N ILE A 71 -6.60 -6.47 8.25
CA ILE A 71 -7.21 -6.67 6.95
C ILE A 71 -6.68 -7.97 6.38
N ASP A 72 -7.54 -8.98 6.32
CA ASP A 72 -7.20 -10.29 5.81
C ASP A 72 -8.13 -10.71 4.68
N SER A 73 -7.55 -11.27 3.61
CA SER A 73 -8.30 -11.83 2.51
C SER A 73 -9.24 -10.83 1.79
N LEU A 74 -8.64 -9.80 1.19
CA LEU A 74 -9.30 -8.98 0.18
C LEU A 74 -9.00 -9.53 -1.21
N MET A 75 -10.04 -9.89 -1.97
CA MET A 75 -9.82 -10.59 -3.22
C MET A 75 -10.77 -10.16 -4.35
N ILE A 76 -10.20 -9.97 -5.54
CA ILE A 76 -10.92 -9.97 -6.81
C ILE A 76 -10.48 -11.21 -7.57
N PRO A 77 -11.25 -12.31 -7.56
CA PRO A 77 -10.82 -13.59 -8.13
C PRO A 77 -10.89 -13.66 -9.66
N SER A 78 -11.66 -12.79 -10.29
CA SER A 78 -11.87 -12.75 -11.73
C SER A 78 -10.81 -11.90 -12.47
N ALA A 79 -10.78 -12.03 -13.80
CA ALA A 79 -9.97 -11.17 -14.66
C ALA A 79 -10.55 -9.74 -14.66
N SER A 80 -10.07 -8.91 -13.78
CA SER A 80 -10.46 -7.49 -13.67
C SER A 80 -9.27 -6.59 -13.97
N THR A 81 -9.53 -5.41 -14.50
CA THR A 81 -8.49 -4.37 -14.70
C THR A 81 -8.39 -3.40 -13.52
N GLY A 82 -9.18 -3.60 -12.47
CA GLY A 82 -9.16 -2.80 -11.25
C GLY A 82 -8.03 -3.15 -10.27
N TYR A 83 -7.88 -2.38 -9.24
CA TYR A 83 -6.86 -2.59 -8.20
C TYR A 83 -7.45 -3.19 -6.92
N VAL A 84 -6.59 -3.86 -6.14
CA VAL A 84 -6.90 -4.30 -4.77
C VAL A 84 -5.91 -3.66 -3.82
N ILE A 85 -6.41 -2.93 -2.83
CA ILE A 85 -5.58 -2.23 -1.85
C ILE A 85 -6.12 -2.50 -0.43
N GLY A 86 -5.24 -2.88 0.48
CA GLY A 86 -5.62 -3.05 1.89
C GLY A 86 -5.99 -1.72 2.53
N ILE A 87 -5.02 -0.84 2.70
CA ILE A 87 -5.21 0.52 3.25
C ILE A 87 -4.81 1.54 2.20
N ARG A 88 -5.69 2.49 1.89
CA ARG A 88 -5.41 3.62 1.02
C ARG A 88 -5.68 4.94 1.75
N VAL A 89 -4.65 5.76 1.87
CA VAL A 89 -4.74 7.11 2.42
C VAL A 89 -4.29 8.10 1.35
N SER A 90 -5.28 8.71 0.67
CA SER A 90 -5.05 9.66 -0.42
C SER A 90 -5.62 11.01 -0.03
N ASN A 91 -4.78 11.98 0.28
CA ASN A 91 -5.28 13.26 0.74
C ASN A 91 -4.32 14.44 0.55
N SER A 92 -4.70 15.58 1.13
CA SER A 92 -3.96 16.83 1.07
C SER A 92 -2.57 16.74 1.72
N THR A 93 -1.72 17.67 1.33
CA THR A 93 -0.33 17.82 1.80
C THR A 93 -0.20 18.24 3.27
N SER A 94 -1.28 18.75 3.88
CA SER A 94 -1.21 19.42 5.19
C SER A 94 -1.52 18.53 6.37
N GLN A 95 -2.12 17.35 6.15
CA GLN A 95 -2.61 16.51 7.23
C GLN A 95 -1.55 15.50 7.67
N VAL A 96 -1.12 15.60 8.91
CA VAL A 96 -0.17 14.66 9.51
C VAL A 96 -0.80 13.27 9.63
N LYS A 97 -0.06 12.25 9.25
CA LYS A 97 -0.53 10.85 9.23
C LYS A 97 0.26 10.01 10.22
N THR A 98 -0.46 9.27 11.04
CA THR A 98 0.10 8.18 11.84
C THR A 98 -0.54 6.88 11.38
N ILE A 99 0.23 6.02 10.74
CA ILE A 99 -0.23 4.73 10.22
C ILE A 99 0.60 3.66 10.88
N ALA A 100 0.05 2.99 11.87
CA ALA A 100 0.84 2.19 12.78
C ALA A 100 0.19 0.84 13.14
N SER A 101 1.01 -0.18 13.29
CA SER A 101 0.61 -1.48 13.83
C SER A 101 -0.57 -2.14 13.10
N ASN A 102 -0.74 -1.84 11.80
CA ASN A 102 -1.75 -2.51 10.98
C ASN A 102 -1.19 -3.83 10.45
N THR A 103 -2.05 -4.85 10.39
CA THR A 103 -1.74 -6.15 9.80
C THR A 103 -2.58 -6.35 8.54
N ILE A 104 -1.93 -6.44 7.40
CA ILE A 104 -2.57 -6.61 6.09
C ILE A 104 -2.05 -7.90 5.47
N THR A 105 -2.94 -8.85 5.24
CA THR A 105 -2.58 -10.17 4.74
C THR A 105 -3.51 -10.63 3.62
N ASN A 106 -3.00 -11.49 2.72
CA ASN A 106 -3.79 -12.17 1.70
C ASN A 106 -4.54 -11.19 0.75
N ILE A 107 -3.85 -10.17 0.26
CA ILE A 107 -4.40 -9.21 -0.70
C ILE A 107 -4.15 -9.74 -2.11
N ARG A 108 -5.23 -10.01 -2.86
CA ARG A 108 -5.11 -10.69 -4.14
C ARG A 108 -5.99 -10.10 -5.23
N ALA A 109 -5.36 -9.76 -6.37
CA ALA A 109 -6.06 -9.58 -7.63
C ALA A 109 -5.92 -10.82 -8.51
N GLY A 110 -6.97 -11.14 -9.26
CA GLY A 110 -7.00 -12.29 -10.17
C GLY A 110 -6.15 -12.12 -11.42
N SER A 111 -6.20 -13.10 -12.30
CA SER A 111 -5.50 -13.10 -13.60
C SER A 111 -6.12 -12.07 -14.56
N GLY A 112 -5.28 -11.44 -15.38
CA GLY A 112 -5.72 -10.50 -16.42
C GLY A 112 -5.84 -9.05 -15.98
N THR A 113 -5.46 -8.71 -14.76
CA THR A 113 -5.42 -7.32 -14.32
C THR A 113 -4.20 -6.62 -14.91
N THR A 114 -4.42 -5.49 -15.54
CA THR A 114 -3.36 -4.51 -15.83
C THR A 114 -3.15 -3.58 -14.65
N ALA A 115 -3.92 -3.76 -13.63
CA ALA A 115 -3.99 -2.93 -12.46
C ALA A 115 -2.94 -3.29 -11.41
N TRP A 116 -2.99 -2.58 -10.34
CA TRP A 116 -2.01 -2.53 -9.30
C TRP A 116 -2.55 -3.12 -8.00
N THR A 117 -1.80 -4.01 -7.38
CA THR A 117 -2.17 -4.59 -6.09
C THR A 117 -1.20 -4.09 -5.03
N CYS A 118 -1.73 -3.60 -3.93
CA CYS A 118 -0.93 -3.00 -2.89
C CYS A 118 -1.46 -3.35 -1.49
N GLY A 119 -0.56 -3.68 -0.58
CA GLY A 119 -0.94 -3.81 0.82
C GLY A 119 -1.36 -2.46 1.40
N MET A 120 -0.47 -1.48 1.33
CA MET A 120 -0.72 -0.11 1.80
C MET A 120 -0.31 0.91 0.76
N TYR A 121 -1.20 1.85 0.46
CA TYR A 121 -0.94 2.99 -0.42
C TYR A 121 -1.17 4.31 0.32
N ILE A 122 -0.11 5.09 0.49
CA ILE A 122 -0.13 6.31 1.28
C ILE A 122 0.41 7.45 0.45
N ASP A 123 -0.45 8.39 0.08
CA ASP A 123 -0.04 9.62 -0.58
C ASP A 123 0.48 10.64 0.44
N LYS A 124 1.36 11.52 -0.03
CA LYS A 124 1.68 12.80 0.62
C LYS A 124 1.95 12.69 2.12
N MET A 125 3.21 12.67 2.50
CA MET A 125 3.66 12.55 3.88
C MET A 125 4.23 13.89 4.39
N PRO A 126 3.39 14.76 4.99
CA PRO A 126 3.90 16.01 5.59
C PRO A 126 4.80 15.74 6.80
N THR A 127 5.57 16.74 7.16
CA THR A 127 6.44 16.71 8.35
C THR A 127 5.68 16.28 9.60
N GLY A 128 6.27 15.37 10.37
CA GLY A 128 5.68 14.79 11.56
C GLY A 128 4.81 13.55 11.29
N SER A 129 4.62 13.16 10.03
CA SER A 129 3.94 11.91 9.72
C SER A 129 4.79 10.68 10.04
N ALA A 130 4.14 9.55 10.30
CA ALA A 130 4.80 8.29 10.61
C ALA A 130 4.08 7.09 10.00
N VAL A 131 4.85 6.14 9.47
CA VAL A 131 4.40 4.81 9.06
C VAL A 131 5.26 3.80 9.82
N THR A 132 4.69 3.17 10.83
CA THR A 132 5.49 2.39 11.79
C THR A 132 4.87 1.05 12.16
N ASN A 133 5.73 0.02 12.27
CA ASN A 133 5.35 -1.30 12.81
C ASN A 133 4.16 -1.95 12.08
N ASN A 134 3.99 -1.68 10.80
CA ASN A 134 2.96 -2.35 10.02
C ASN A 134 3.50 -3.65 9.42
N THR A 135 2.64 -4.66 9.36
CA THR A 135 2.93 -5.93 8.72
C THR A 135 2.10 -6.09 7.45
N VAL A 136 2.76 -6.31 6.33
CA VAL A 136 2.13 -6.64 5.04
C VAL A 136 2.64 -7.99 4.58
N ASN A 137 1.75 -8.94 4.39
CA ASN A 137 2.13 -10.29 4.00
C ASN A 137 1.20 -10.86 2.93
N ASN A 138 1.76 -11.63 1.99
CA ASN A 138 1.02 -12.35 0.97
C ASN A 138 0.16 -11.43 0.07
N VAL A 139 0.84 -10.52 -0.63
CA VAL A 139 0.21 -9.66 -1.65
C VAL A 139 0.55 -10.20 -3.03
N SER A 140 -0.48 -10.51 -3.82
CA SER A 140 -0.27 -11.19 -5.11
C SER A 140 -1.16 -10.67 -6.24
N SER A 141 -0.64 -10.72 -7.46
CA SER A 141 -1.37 -10.34 -8.67
C SER A 141 -0.70 -10.90 -9.92
N ALA A 142 -1.44 -10.90 -11.02
CA ALA A 142 -0.88 -11.02 -12.36
C ALA A 142 -0.45 -9.67 -12.96
N ALA A 143 -0.22 -8.64 -12.15
CA ALA A 143 0.15 -7.28 -12.57
C ALA A 143 1.20 -6.69 -11.63
N ASN A 144 1.33 -5.35 -11.60
CA ASN A 144 2.22 -4.65 -10.68
C ASN A 144 1.80 -4.91 -9.21
N VAL A 145 2.78 -5.19 -8.36
CA VAL A 145 2.54 -5.51 -6.95
C VAL A 145 3.51 -4.74 -6.07
N VAL A 146 2.98 -4.12 -5.03
CA VAL A 146 3.78 -3.42 -4.02
C VAL A 146 3.27 -3.78 -2.62
N GLY A 147 4.18 -4.09 -1.70
CA GLY A 147 3.80 -4.29 -0.30
C GLY A 147 3.31 -2.98 0.32
N ILE A 148 4.22 -2.03 0.51
CA ILE A 148 3.90 -0.68 0.99
C ILE A 148 4.40 0.36 -0.01
N ASN A 149 3.50 1.19 -0.51
CA ASN A 149 3.80 2.36 -1.32
C ASN A 149 3.54 3.63 -0.52
N CYS A 150 4.56 4.44 -0.33
CA CYS A 150 4.51 5.60 0.54
C CYS A 150 5.00 6.85 -0.19
N ALA A 151 4.28 7.95 0.00
CA ALA A 151 4.60 9.28 -0.53
C ALA A 151 4.62 9.36 -2.07
N ASP A 152 3.70 8.67 -2.76
CA ASP A 152 3.70 8.52 -4.23
C ASP A 152 3.31 9.79 -5.02
N ASP A 153 2.92 10.86 -4.38
CA ASP A 153 2.60 12.08 -5.11
C ASP A 153 3.85 12.91 -5.42
N LYS A 154 4.37 12.74 -6.62
CA LYS A 154 5.49 13.53 -7.16
C LYS A 154 5.16 15.01 -7.35
N SER A 155 3.90 15.40 -7.24
CA SER A 155 3.45 16.80 -7.38
C SER A 155 3.58 17.61 -6.10
N ILE A 156 3.97 16.99 -4.99
CA ILE A 156 4.16 17.73 -3.74
C ILE A 156 5.32 18.67 -3.86
N ASN A 157 4.95 19.90 -3.77
CA ASN A 157 5.70 21.11 -3.79
C ASN A 157 7.13 20.97 -3.24
N THR A 158 8.09 21.26 -4.06
CA THR A 158 9.54 21.21 -3.80
C THR A 158 10.04 22.13 -2.67
N SER A 159 9.15 22.86 -2.02
CA SER A 159 9.50 23.92 -1.06
C SER A 159 9.41 23.51 0.41
N LEU A 160 9.00 22.30 0.75
CA LEU A 160 8.86 21.91 2.15
C LEU A 160 9.86 20.81 2.52
N ASN A 161 10.77 21.13 3.43
CA ASN A 161 11.61 20.15 4.14
C ASN A 161 10.70 19.24 4.99
N GLN A 162 10.09 18.26 4.35
CA GLN A 162 9.19 17.32 5.04
C GLN A 162 10.02 16.17 5.59
N VAL A 163 10.02 16.02 6.89
CA VAL A 163 10.65 14.91 7.59
C VAL A 163 9.54 13.98 8.10
N PHE A 164 9.51 12.76 7.63
CA PHE A 164 8.61 11.74 8.15
C PHE A 164 9.38 10.48 8.55
N THR A 165 8.77 9.70 9.43
CA THR A 165 9.34 8.46 9.96
C THR A 165 8.73 7.25 9.24
N PHE A 166 9.59 6.33 8.80
CA PHE A 166 9.19 5.07 8.20
C PHE A 166 10.00 3.93 8.83
N THR A 167 9.50 3.34 9.91
CA THR A 167 10.32 2.43 10.73
C THR A 167 9.57 1.18 11.18
N GLY A 168 10.30 0.07 11.32
CA GLY A 168 9.79 -1.17 11.90
C GLY A 168 8.71 -1.86 11.06
N ASN A 169 8.58 -1.51 9.77
CA ASN A 169 7.59 -2.16 8.92
C ASN A 169 8.13 -3.48 8.37
N GLU A 170 7.27 -4.47 8.29
CA GLU A 170 7.57 -5.80 7.79
C GLU A 170 6.75 -6.11 6.53
N VAL A 171 7.42 -6.50 5.46
CA VAL A 171 6.80 -6.85 4.18
C VAL A 171 7.30 -8.19 3.70
N ASN A 172 6.39 -9.15 3.56
CA ASN A 172 6.73 -10.53 3.20
C ASN A 172 5.84 -11.04 2.06
N ASN A 173 6.36 -11.99 1.26
CA ASN A 173 5.62 -12.73 0.24
C ASN A 173 4.88 -11.84 -0.78
N ILE A 174 5.61 -10.99 -1.45
CA ILE A 174 5.10 -10.16 -2.55
C ILE A 174 5.33 -10.91 -3.84
N THR A 175 4.24 -11.31 -4.54
CA THR A 175 4.37 -12.20 -5.70
C THR A 175 3.62 -11.68 -6.93
N SER A 176 4.23 -11.87 -8.13
CA SER A 176 3.56 -11.65 -9.41
C SER A 176 3.85 -12.80 -10.38
N THR A 177 2.87 -13.12 -11.21
CA THR A 177 3.00 -14.15 -12.24
C THR A 177 3.09 -13.58 -13.66
N SER A 178 3.00 -12.26 -13.83
CA SER A 178 2.94 -11.60 -15.13
C SER A 178 4.31 -11.16 -15.64
N ASN A 179 4.36 -10.95 -16.96
CA ASN A 179 5.51 -10.36 -17.65
C ASN A 179 5.45 -8.81 -17.59
N GLY A 180 6.59 -8.15 -17.70
CA GLY A 180 6.67 -6.71 -17.81
C GLY A 180 6.23 -5.92 -16.58
N VAL A 181 6.17 -6.56 -15.42
CA VAL A 181 5.66 -5.95 -14.19
C VAL A 181 6.72 -5.22 -13.38
N GLN A 182 6.25 -4.24 -12.62
CA GLN A 182 7.04 -3.57 -11.59
C GLN A 182 6.63 -4.11 -10.22
N MET A 183 7.60 -4.53 -9.44
CA MET A 183 7.39 -5.07 -8.11
C MET A 183 8.32 -4.41 -7.11
N ALA A 184 7.79 -4.13 -5.93
CA ALA A 184 8.58 -3.70 -4.80
C ALA A 184 8.01 -4.25 -3.48
N GLY A 185 8.88 -4.59 -2.55
CA GLY A 185 8.45 -4.80 -1.17
C GLY A 185 7.97 -3.48 -0.57
N ILE A 186 8.88 -2.52 -0.48
CA ILE A 186 8.60 -1.16 -0.01
C ILE A 186 9.02 -0.15 -1.09
N ALA A 187 8.14 0.76 -1.44
CA ALA A 187 8.41 1.88 -2.33
C ALA A 187 8.15 3.22 -1.60
N ILE A 188 9.15 4.09 -1.59
CA ILE A 188 9.09 5.41 -0.97
C ILE A 188 9.49 6.46 -2.01
N TYR A 189 8.58 7.37 -2.32
CA TYR A 189 8.80 8.43 -3.30
C TYR A 189 8.91 9.80 -2.62
N ALA A 190 9.73 9.88 -1.58
CA ALA A 190 9.94 11.11 -0.83
C ALA A 190 10.81 12.10 -1.61
N LEU A 191 10.37 13.35 -1.69
CA LEU A 191 11.19 14.46 -2.22
C LEU A 191 12.14 15.05 -1.16
N ASN A 192 11.94 14.73 0.11
CA ASN A 192 12.62 15.31 1.25
C ASN A 192 13.15 14.27 2.25
N ALA A 193 13.43 14.66 3.46
CA ALA A 193 14.06 13.79 4.44
C ALA A 193 13.12 12.66 4.91
N VAL A 194 13.64 11.46 4.93
CA VAL A 194 12.98 10.26 5.48
C VAL A 194 13.88 9.65 6.52
N ASP A 195 13.35 9.42 7.70
CA ASP A 195 13.95 8.54 8.68
C ASP A 195 13.43 7.12 8.45
N CYS A 196 14.20 6.31 7.73
CA CYS A 196 13.81 4.97 7.26
C CYS A 196 14.67 3.90 7.93
N GLY A 197 14.17 3.30 9.00
CA GLY A 197 14.95 2.38 9.81
C GLY A 197 14.24 1.11 10.24
N ASN A 198 15.02 0.05 10.46
CA ASN A 198 14.55 -1.22 11.03
C ASN A 198 13.37 -1.85 10.28
N ASN A 199 13.26 -1.62 8.97
CA ASN A 199 12.24 -2.27 8.15
C ASN A 199 12.79 -3.58 7.59
N SER A 200 11.90 -4.54 7.36
CA SER A 200 12.26 -5.79 6.70
C SER A 200 11.44 -6.02 5.44
N VAL A 201 12.11 -6.53 4.41
CA VAL A 201 11.48 -7.04 3.20
C VAL A 201 11.99 -8.44 2.94
N ASP A 202 11.11 -9.42 2.89
CA ASP A 202 11.43 -10.78 2.53
C ASP A 202 10.51 -11.31 1.42
N SER A 203 11.08 -12.10 0.50
CA SER A 203 10.31 -12.81 -0.51
C SER A 203 9.52 -11.91 -1.47
N VAL A 204 10.23 -11.09 -2.26
CA VAL A 204 9.68 -10.41 -3.44
C VAL A 204 9.99 -11.26 -4.65
N ILE A 205 9.00 -11.99 -5.16
CA ILE A 205 9.21 -13.06 -6.13
C ILE A 205 8.32 -12.87 -7.36
N THR A 206 8.91 -12.92 -8.55
CA THR A 206 8.14 -13.04 -9.80
C THR A 206 8.46 -14.35 -10.52
N THR A 207 7.42 -14.94 -11.12
CA THR A 207 7.54 -16.08 -12.02
C THR A 207 7.27 -15.71 -13.48
N GLY A 208 6.96 -14.44 -13.76
CA GLY A 208 6.80 -13.92 -15.12
C GLY A 208 8.12 -13.94 -15.90
N SER A 209 8.06 -14.10 -17.22
CA SER A 209 9.26 -14.31 -18.06
C SER A 209 10.20 -13.10 -18.16
N ALA A 210 9.69 -11.88 -17.94
CA ALA A 210 10.48 -10.66 -18.07
C ALA A 210 9.94 -9.55 -17.16
N PRO A 211 10.28 -9.53 -15.86
CA PRO A 211 9.90 -8.40 -14.99
C PRO A 211 10.64 -7.14 -15.45
N THR A 212 9.96 -6.01 -15.48
CA THR A 212 10.58 -4.73 -15.83
C THR A 212 11.42 -4.21 -14.66
N GLN A 213 10.93 -4.38 -13.45
CA GLN A 213 11.64 -3.99 -12.24
C GLN A 213 11.25 -4.90 -11.06
N LEU A 214 12.25 -5.38 -10.34
CA LEU A 214 12.09 -6.20 -9.15
C LEU A 214 12.96 -5.63 -8.03
N LYS A 215 12.35 -5.16 -6.96
CA LYS A 215 13.05 -4.41 -5.90
C LYS A 215 12.59 -4.85 -4.51
N GLY A 216 13.51 -4.99 -3.58
CA GLY A 216 13.18 -5.05 -2.15
C GLY A 216 12.68 -3.68 -1.68
N PHE A 217 13.57 -2.68 -1.72
CA PHE A 217 13.23 -1.27 -1.53
C PHE A 217 13.36 -0.50 -2.84
N ASN A 218 12.45 0.44 -3.07
CA ASN A 218 12.49 1.39 -4.17
C ASN A 218 12.41 2.82 -3.61
N PHE A 219 13.48 3.56 -3.73
CA PHE A 219 13.49 4.98 -3.41
C PHE A 219 13.47 5.79 -4.70
N GLY A 220 12.51 6.69 -4.82
CA GLY A 220 12.35 7.54 -5.99
C GLY A 220 12.01 8.98 -5.60
N GLY A 221 12.32 9.94 -6.49
CA GLY A 221 11.81 11.31 -6.41
C GLY A 221 12.67 12.33 -5.68
N GLY A 222 13.91 12.03 -5.29
CA GLY A 222 14.78 13.01 -4.63
C GLY A 222 15.26 14.13 -5.57
N THR A 223 15.10 15.39 -5.15
CA THR A 223 15.93 16.50 -5.62
C THR A 223 17.15 16.65 -4.72
N VAL A 224 18.22 17.20 -5.25
CA VAL A 224 19.49 17.37 -4.57
C VAL A 224 19.32 18.09 -3.20
N GLY A 225 19.81 17.49 -2.12
CA GLY A 225 19.79 18.10 -0.79
C GLY A 225 18.96 17.37 0.29
N ASN A 226 18.37 16.23 -0.03
CA ASN A 226 17.55 15.51 0.93
C ASN A 226 18.38 14.62 1.86
N ASN A 227 18.15 14.74 3.15
CA ASN A 227 18.74 13.87 4.15
C ASN A 227 17.86 12.61 4.31
N MET A 228 18.26 11.54 3.67
CA MET A 228 17.67 10.21 3.93
C MET A 228 18.53 9.49 4.96
N ASN A 229 17.96 9.22 6.12
CA ASN A 229 18.59 8.38 7.13
C ASN A 229 18.07 6.94 6.93
N PHE A 230 18.97 6.06 6.48
CA PHE A 230 18.62 4.68 6.14
C PHE A 230 19.46 3.72 6.98
N TYR A 231 18.85 3.05 7.96
CA TYR A 231 19.56 2.21 8.93
C TYR A 231 18.79 0.96 9.36
N GLY A 232 19.51 -0.10 9.71
CA GLY A 232 18.93 -1.32 10.28
C GLY A 232 17.92 -2.06 9.40
N ASN A 233 17.80 -1.70 8.11
CA ASN A 233 16.86 -2.35 7.22
C ASN A 233 17.42 -3.67 6.68
N THR A 234 16.57 -4.67 6.51
CA THR A 234 16.92 -5.96 5.96
C THR A 234 16.16 -6.25 4.66
N ILE A 235 16.84 -6.86 3.70
CA ILE A 235 16.25 -7.33 2.45
C ILE A 235 16.73 -8.76 2.21
N SER A 236 15.81 -9.67 1.97
CA SER A 236 16.11 -11.04 1.63
C SER A 236 15.18 -11.57 0.53
N ASN A 237 15.59 -12.64 -0.13
CA ASN A 237 14.77 -13.39 -1.10
C ASN A 237 14.10 -12.56 -2.20
N VAL A 238 14.77 -11.57 -2.76
CA VAL A 238 14.29 -10.87 -3.97
C VAL A 238 14.69 -11.70 -5.18
N LYS A 239 13.75 -12.38 -5.82
CA LYS A 239 14.02 -13.44 -6.81
C LYS A 239 13.14 -13.36 -8.04
N HIS A 240 13.77 -13.65 -9.17
CA HIS A 240 13.08 -13.97 -10.42
C HIS A 240 13.17 -15.50 -10.63
N ASN A 241 12.06 -16.18 -10.44
CA ASN A 241 11.95 -17.64 -10.59
C ASN A 241 11.30 -17.99 -11.94
N TYR A 242 12.00 -17.71 -13.04
CA TYR A 242 11.55 -18.13 -14.36
C TYR A 242 12.11 -19.52 -14.69
N ALA A 243 11.23 -20.48 -14.92
CA ALA A 243 11.64 -21.77 -15.48
C ALA A 243 11.91 -21.60 -16.98
N LEU A 244 13.16 -21.75 -17.37
CA LEU A 244 13.50 -21.94 -18.78
C LEU A 244 12.93 -23.32 -19.16
N GLY A 245 11.85 -23.34 -19.95
CA GLY A 245 11.27 -24.56 -20.50
C GLY A 245 12.16 -25.16 -21.60
#